data_0f192772181350ea6717d24845c4448a
#
_entry.id   0f192772181350ea6717d24845c4448a
#
_cell.length_a   1.000
_cell.length_b   1.000
_cell.length_c   1.000
_cell.angle_alpha   90.00
_cell.angle_beta   90.00
_cell.angle_gamma   90.00
#
_symmetry.space_group_name_H-M   'P 1'
#
loop_
_entity.id
_entity.type
_entity.pdbx_description
1 polymer ?
#
loop_
_entity_poly.entity_id
_entity_poly.type
_entity_poly.pdbx_seq_one_letter_code
_entity_poly.pdbx_strand_id
1 'polypeptide(L)'
;EDVKDEFGKKIKFILNGGRSKIGLESTIINLASKPEILRLGGIEINKLSKVLGLKLKFNSNLKKIKSPGQGKVHYSPNIPIKLNIKNPKKGAALILIKKRKKIDKNFFYLTKNKNLKEAGKNLYKTLRNIKKKKYKSISVEKIPNKGLGITINDRLKRASNKWLLK
;
A
#
# COMPACT_ATOMS: atom_id res chain seq x y z
N GLU A 1 1.68 1.30 18.51
CA GLU A 1 0.70 0.22 18.60
C GLU A 1 1.15 -1.00 17.77
N ASP A 2 1.35 -0.87 16.43
CA ASP A 2 1.70 -2.00 15.55
C ASP A 2 3.00 -2.72 15.98
N VAL A 3 4.03 -1.98 16.39
CA VAL A 3 5.28 -2.57 16.89
C VAL A 3 5.05 -3.35 18.19
N LYS A 4 4.22 -2.80 19.09
CA LYS A 4 3.85 -3.48 20.34
C LYS A 4 3.03 -4.75 20.07
N ASP A 5 2.09 -4.68 19.12
CA ASP A 5 1.25 -5.82 18.74
C ASP A 5 2.06 -6.95 18.07
N GLU A 6 3.10 -6.61 17.29
CA GLU A 6 3.94 -7.58 16.59
C GLU A 6 4.99 -8.22 17.49
N PHE A 7 5.69 -7.41 18.28
CA PHE A 7 6.84 -7.87 19.06
C PHE A 7 6.51 -8.15 20.53
N GLY A 8 5.47 -7.55 21.09
CA GLY A 8 5.04 -7.76 22.47
C GLY A 8 6.18 -7.57 23.46
N LYS A 9 6.39 -8.59 24.31
CA LYS A 9 7.44 -8.58 25.33
C LYS A 9 8.87 -8.83 24.80
N LYS A 10 9.05 -9.08 23.48
CA LYS A 10 10.37 -9.34 22.89
C LYS A 10 11.24 -8.07 22.81
N ILE A 11 10.63 -6.90 22.90
CA ILE A 11 11.34 -5.61 22.93
C ILE A 11 10.98 -4.85 24.22
N LYS A 12 11.98 -4.24 24.84
CA LYS A 12 11.80 -3.52 26.12
C LYS A 12 11.31 -2.09 25.93
N PHE A 13 11.74 -1.43 24.83
CA PHE A 13 11.47 -0.01 24.61
C PHE A 13 10.96 0.22 23.19
N ILE A 14 10.03 1.16 23.05
CA ILE A 14 9.51 1.66 21.77
C ILE A 14 9.56 3.17 21.82
N LEU A 15 10.40 3.78 20.96
CA LEU A 15 10.45 5.24 20.81
C LEU A 15 9.30 5.70 19.92
N ASN A 16 8.48 6.61 20.42
CA ASN A 16 7.38 7.18 19.66
C ASN A 16 7.85 8.42 18.89
N GLY A 17 8.32 8.23 17.66
CA GLY A 17 8.70 9.31 16.74
C GLY A 17 7.52 10.01 16.04
N GLY A 18 6.29 9.68 16.44
CA GLY A 18 5.08 10.24 15.83
C GLY A 18 4.74 9.61 14.47
N ARG A 19 3.95 10.32 13.67
CA ARG A 19 3.44 9.83 12.40
C ARG A 19 4.37 10.15 11.24
N SER A 20 4.71 9.14 10.43
CA SER A 20 5.48 9.32 9.19
C SER A 20 4.83 10.35 8.26
N LYS A 21 5.67 11.23 7.66
CA LYS A 21 5.20 12.27 6.73
C LYS A 21 4.63 11.69 5.43
N ILE A 22 5.21 10.60 4.92
CA ILE A 22 4.86 9.99 3.62
C ILE A 22 3.88 8.82 3.79
N GLY A 23 4.07 7.99 4.82
CA GLY A 23 3.24 6.82 5.12
C GLY A 23 3.45 5.60 4.21
N LEU A 24 4.35 5.71 3.23
CA LEU A 24 4.87 4.63 2.40
C LEU A 24 6.34 4.42 2.72
N GLU A 25 6.87 3.23 2.44
CA GLU A 25 8.27 2.92 2.64
C GLU A 25 9.17 3.70 1.68
N SER A 26 10.48 3.62 1.91
CA SER A 26 11.49 4.15 0.98
C SER A 26 11.45 3.42 -0.37
N THR A 27 11.71 4.14 -1.46
CA THR A 27 12.01 3.55 -2.75
C THR A 27 13.43 2.97 -2.71
N ILE A 28 13.62 1.76 -3.23
CA ILE A 28 14.94 1.10 -3.30
C ILE A 28 15.32 0.96 -4.76
N ILE A 29 16.53 1.43 -5.08
CA ILE A 29 17.11 1.36 -6.40
C ILE A 29 18.41 0.55 -6.30
N ASN A 30 18.63 -0.36 -7.25
CA ASN A 30 19.93 -0.99 -7.49
C ASN A 30 20.71 -0.13 -8.48
N LEU A 31 21.95 0.25 -8.13
CA LEU A 31 22.88 0.99 -8.99
C LEU A 31 24.18 0.20 -9.26
N ALA A 32 24.33 -0.98 -8.67
CA ALA A 32 25.53 -1.81 -8.84
C ALA A 32 25.65 -2.44 -10.25
N SER A 33 24.58 -2.42 -11.01
CA SER A 33 24.52 -2.89 -12.39
C SER A 33 23.62 -1.94 -13.20
N LYS A 34 22.92 -2.44 -14.22
CA LYS A 34 21.89 -1.63 -14.90
C LYS A 34 20.87 -1.11 -13.89
N PRO A 35 20.69 0.22 -13.78
CA PRO A 35 19.80 0.80 -12.78
C PRO A 35 18.38 0.25 -12.85
N GLU A 36 17.89 -0.31 -11.74
CA GLU A 36 16.55 -0.87 -11.63
C GLU A 36 15.90 -0.52 -10.29
N ILE A 37 14.58 -0.38 -10.28
CA ILE A 37 13.83 -0.18 -9.05
C ILE A 37 13.55 -1.55 -8.44
N LEU A 38 14.08 -1.78 -7.25
CA LEU A 38 13.84 -3.00 -6.47
C LEU A 38 12.54 -2.92 -5.68
N ARG A 39 12.21 -1.74 -5.15
CA ARG A 39 10.96 -1.52 -4.41
C ARG A 39 10.39 -0.14 -4.73
N LEU A 40 9.14 -0.10 -5.08
CA LEU A 40 8.37 1.14 -5.15
C LEU A 40 8.18 1.70 -3.73
N GLY A 41 8.27 3.00 -3.56
CA GLY A 41 8.14 3.66 -2.27
C GLY A 41 7.54 5.06 -2.39
N GLY A 42 7.87 5.93 -1.44
CA GLY A 42 7.35 7.29 -1.35
C GLY A 42 7.90 8.27 -2.39
N ILE A 43 8.92 7.87 -3.17
CA ILE A 43 9.44 8.67 -4.27
C ILE A 43 8.97 8.08 -5.59
N GLU A 44 8.36 8.90 -6.43
CA GLU A 44 7.82 8.51 -7.73
C GLU A 44 8.92 8.13 -8.72
N ILE A 45 8.70 7.10 -9.55
CA ILE A 45 9.66 6.62 -10.57
C ILE A 45 10.10 7.76 -11.49
N ASN A 46 9.16 8.58 -11.97
CA ASN A 46 9.45 9.67 -12.91
C ASN A 46 10.40 10.71 -12.32
N LYS A 47 10.29 10.99 -11.02
CA LYS A 47 11.21 11.93 -10.34
C LYS A 47 12.62 11.36 -10.28
N LEU A 48 12.75 10.07 -9.94
CA LEU A 48 14.05 9.41 -9.91
C LEU A 48 14.66 9.31 -11.31
N SER A 49 13.84 8.94 -12.32
CA SER A 49 14.29 8.90 -13.71
C SER A 49 14.82 10.25 -14.19
N LYS A 50 14.16 11.37 -13.80
CA LYS A 50 14.59 12.73 -14.15
C LYS A 50 15.92 13.08 -13.49
N VAL A 51 16.10 12.77 -12.21
CA VAL A 51 17.35 13.07 -11.47
C VAL A 51 18.53 12.26 -12.01
N LEU A 52 18.31 11.00 -12.36
CA LEU A 52 19.36 10.10 -12.86
C LEU A 52 19.61 10.24 -14.37
N GLY A 53 18.82 11.03 -15.10
CA GLY A 53 18.90 11.10 -16.56
C GLY A 53 18.57 9.78 -17.27
N LEU A 54 17.92 8.81 -16.59
CA LEU A 54 17.71 7.45 -17.06
C LEU A 54 16.22 7.07 -16.97
N LYS A 55 15.76 6.25 -17.94
CA LYS A 55 14.42 5.64 -17.88
C LYS A 55 14.46 4.42 -16.96
N LEU A 56 14.06 4.61 -15.71
CA LEU A 56 13.96 3.51 -14.74
C LEU A 56 12.72 2.65 -15.03
N LYS A 57 12.89 1.32 -14.88
CA LYS A 57 11.81 0.35 -14.98
C LYS A 57 11.62 -0.34 -13.62
N PHE A 58 10.39 -0.66 -13.29
CA PHE A 58 10.04 -1.51 -12.15
C PHE A 58 9.53 -2.85 -12.66
N ASN A 59 10.17 -3.93 -12.23
CA ASN A 59 9.72 -5.29 -12.50
C ASN A 59 9.10 -5.89 -11.24
N SER A 60 7.81 -6.16 -11.28
CA SER A 60 7.09 -6.80 -10.16
C SER A 60 7.30 -8.32 -10.08
N ASN A 61 7.84 -8.95 -11.14
CA ASN A 61 7.94 -10.41 -11.27
C ASN A 61 9.41 -10.86 -11.18
N LEU A 62 10.09 -10.54 -10.10
CA LEU A 62 11.45 -10.97 -9.86
C LEU A 62 11.49 -12.45 -9.46
N LYS A 63 12.41 -13.22 -10.08
CA LYS A 63 12.66 -14.63 -9.72
C LYS A 63 13.31 -14.77 -8.33
N LYS A 64 14.13 -13.79 -7.92
CA LYS A 64 14.80 -13.74 -6.61
C LYS A 64 14.45 -12.47 -5.88
N ILE A 65 14.21 -12.57 -4.56
CA ILE A 65 13.99 -11.43 -3.68
C ILE A 65 15.34 -10.76 -3.42
N LYS A 66 15.50 -9.51 -3.83
CA LYS A 66 16.72 -8.71 -3.67
C LYS A 66 16.58 -7.62 -2.59
N SER A 67 15.36 -7.36 -2.12
CA SER A 67 15.11 -6.35 -1.08
C SER A 67 13.84 -6.66 -0.28
N PRO A 68 13.72 -6.15 0.95
CA PRO A 68 12.50 -6.29 1.75
C PRO A 68 11.26 -5.74 1.01
N GLY A 69 10.12 -6.40 1.17
CA GLY A 69 8.85 -6.00 0.55
C GLY A 69 8.64 -6.43 -0.90
N GLN A 70 9.58 -7.21 -1.49
CA GLN A 70 9.43 -7.80 -2.83
C GLN A 70 8.63 -9.11 -2.83
N GLY A 71 8.38 -9.72 -1.67
CA GLY A 71 7.61 -10.96 -1.56
C GLY A 71 6.25 -10.85 -2.25
N LYS A 72 5.80 -11.95 -2.89
CA LYS A 72 4.50 -12.00 -3.58
C LYS A 72 3.34 -11.69 -2.63
N VAL A 73 3.43 -12.14 -1.37
CA VAL A 73 2.47 -11.87 -0.31
C VAL A 73 3.13 -10.97 0.72
N HIS A 74 2.62 -9.75 0.85
CA HIS A 74 3.09 -8.77 1.83
C HIS A 74 1.98 -7.75 2.13
N TYR A 75 2.07 -7.04 3.26
CA TYR A 75 1.12 -5.96 3.62
C TYR A 75 -0.33 -6.40 3.87
N SER A 76 -0.61 -7.69 3.92
CA SER A 76 -1.98 -8.19 4.10
C SER A 76 -2.51 -7.88 5.50
N PRO A 77 -3.71 -7.29 5.64
CA PRO A 77 -4.37 -7.13 6.93
C PRO A 77 -4.96 -8.45 7.45
N ASN A 78 -4.70 -9.60 6.80
CA ASN A 78 -5.33 -10.89 7.04
C ASN A 78 -6.86 -10.91 6.79
N ILE A 79 -7.32 -10.07 5.89
CA ILE A 79 -8.70 -10.01 5.39
C ILE A 79 -8.65 -10.12 3.87
N PRO A 80 -9.55 -10.89 3.21
CA PRO A 80 -9.62 -10.98 1.76
C PRO A 80 -9.80 -9.61 1.11
N ILE A 81 -8.94 -9.29 0.12
CA ILE A 81 -8.99 -8.03 -0.62
C ILE A 81 -9.29 -8.32 -2.09
N LYS A 82 -10.30 -7.64 -2.65
CA LYS A 82 -10.63 -7.62 -4.07
C LYS A 82 -10.37 -6.24 -4.64
N LEU A 83 -9.60 -6.17 -5.72
CA LEU A 83 -9.19 -4.92 -6.36
C LEU A 83 -10.11 -4.57 -7.54
N ASN A 84 -10.15 -3.27 -7.88
CA ASN A 84 -10.90 -2.73 -9.03
C ASN A 84 -12.41 -3.03 -8.97
N ILE A 85 -12.99 -3.02 -7.79
CA ILE A 85 -14.41 -3.33 -7.57
C ILE A 85 -15.22 -2.03 -7.59
N LYS A 86 -16.21 -1.95 -8.48
CA LYS A 86 -17.19 -0.84 -8.53
C LYS A 86 -18.32 -1.06 -7.52
N ASN A 87 -18.86 -2.27 -7.48
CA ASN A 87 -20.00 -2.65 -6.65
C ASN A 87 -19.56 -3.72 -5.63
N PRO A 88 -19.28 -3.35 -4.38
CA PRO A 88 -18.85 -4.29 -3.35
C PRO A 88 -19.99 -5.22 -2.93
N LYS A 89 -19.66 -6.40 -2.43
CA LYS A 89 -20.63 -7.28 -1.77
C LYS A 89 -21.19 -6.58 -0.52
N LYS A 90 -22.45 -6.86 -0.20
CA LYS A 90 -23.11 -6.36 1.03
C LYS A 90 -22.24 -6.72 2.26
N GLY A 91 -22.01 -5.74 3.13
CA GLY A 91 -21.18 -5.93 4.32
C GLY A 91 -19.66 -5.91 4.12
N ALA A 92 -19.15 -5.79 2.89
CA ALA A 92 -17.72 -5.58 2.65
C ALA A 92 -17.33 -4.13 2.96
N ALA A 93 -16.11 -3.93 3.51
CA ALA A 93 -15.51 -2.60 3.54
C ALA A 93 -15.15 -2.17 2.12
N LEU A 94 -15.44 -0.92 1.75
CA LEU A 94 -15.09 -0.35 0.45
C LEU A 94 -14.06 0.76 0.62
N ILE A 95 -12.86 0.54 0.11
CA ILE A 95 -11.81 1.57 0.04
C ILE A 95 -12.00 2.39 -1.23
N LEU A 96 -12.15 3.69 -1.06
CA LEU A 96 -12.39 4.69 -2.08
C LEU A 96 -11.23 5.68 -2.13
N ILE A 97 -10.83 6.09 -3.37
CA ILE A 97 -9.77 7.08 -3.52
C ILE A 97 -10.22 8.46 -3.05
N LYS A 98 -11.49 8.82 -3.21
CA LYS A 98 -12.02 10.11 -2.78
C LYS A 98 -13.35 9.96 -2.05
N LYS A 99 -13.70 10.97 -1.23
CA LYS A 99 -15.00 11.07 -0.59
C LYS A 99 -16.10 11.16 -1.65
N ARG A 100 -17.21 10.45 -1.43
CA ARG A 100 -18.43 10.49 -2.24
C ARG A 100 -19.50 11.32 -1.53
N LYS A 101 -20.49 11.83 -2.27
CA LYS A 101 -21.68 12.50 -1.69
C LYS A 101 -22.48 11.53 -0.83
N LYS A 102 -22.74 10.32 -1.33
CA LYS A 102 -23.38 9.24 -0.55
C LYS A 102 -22.44 8.80 0.57
N ILE A 103 -22.95 8.82 1.79
CA ILE A 103 -22.25 8.35 2.99
C ILE A 103 -22.73 6.93 3.29
N ASP A 104 -21.80 6.02 3.55
CA ASP A 104 -22.08 4.66 4.00
C ASP A 104 -21.03 4.29 5.06
N LYS A 105 -21.47 3.60 6.12
CA LYS A 105 -20.59 3.14 7.21
C LYS A 105 -19.47 2.21 6.75
N ASN A 106 -19.65 1.56 5.59
CA ASN A 106 -18.69 0.66 4.99
C ASN A 106 -17.67 1.38 4.07
N PHE A 107 -17.79 2.69 3.88
CA PHE A 107 -16.90 3.47 3.03
C PHE A 107 -15.70 4.00 3.81
N PHE A 108 -14.51 3.75 3.27
CA PHE A 108 -13.23 4.17 3.80
C PHE A 108 -12.49 4.99 2.74
N TYR A 109 -12.24 6.24 3.02
CA TYR A 109 -11.64 7.16 2.04
C TYR A 109 -10.14 7.28 2.27
N LEU A 110 -9.36 7.14 1.20
CA LEU A 110 -7.92 7.39 1.25
C LEU A 110 -7.62 8.90 1.23
N THR A 111 -8.42 9.68 0.51
CA THR A 111 -8.26 11.13 0.41
C THR A 111 -9.62 11.84 0.37
N LYS A 112 -9.58 13.16 0.54
CA LYS A 112 -10.76 14.01 0.32
C LYS A 112 -11.00 14.27 -1.18
N ASN A 113 -9.91 14.46 -1.96
CA ASN A 113 -9.94 15.04 -3.32
C ASN A 113 -9.04 14.34 -4.34
N LYS A 114 -8.80 13.05 -4.22
CA LYS A 114 -7.92 12.23 -5.10
C LYS A 114 -6.41 12.56 -5.02
N ASN A 115 -5.94 13.17 -3.95
CA ASN A 115 -4.52 13.43 -3.75
C ASN A 115 -3.77 12.12 -3.45
N LEU A 116 -2.88 11.68 -4.36
CA LEU A 116 -2.17 10.40 -4.23
C LEU A 116 -1.13 10.40 -3.11
N LYS A 117 -0.58 11.55 -2.71
CA LYS A 117 0.31 11.65 -1.54
C LYS A 117 -0.48 11.39 -0.26
N GLU A 118 -1.65 12.04 -0.13
CA GLU A 118 -2.57 11.81 0.98
C GLU A 118 -3.05 10.36 1.01
N ALA A 119 -3.37 9.77 -0.16
CA ALA A 119 -3.77 8.37 -0.28
C ALA A 119 -2.68 7.41 0.23
N GLY A 120 -1.43 7.61 -0.17
CA GLY A 120 -0.28 6.83 0.31
C GLY A 120 -0.12 6.93 1.83
N LYS A 121 -0.19 8.16 2.37
CA LYS A 121 -0.10 8.43 3.81
C LYS A 121 -1.19 7.72 4.62
N ASN A 122 -2.38 7.55 4.04
CA ASN A 122 -3.54 6.98 4.73
C ASN A 122 -3.72 5.47 4.49
N LEU A 123 -3.03 4.86 3.52
CA LEU A 123 -3.25 3.48 3.08
C LEU A 123 -3.24 2.48 4.25
N TYR A 124 -2.14 2.38 4.97
CA TYR A 124 -1.99 1.39 6.04
C TYR A 124 -2.88 1.69 7.24
N LYS A 125 -3.06 2.98 7.58
CA LYS A 125 -4.01 3.37 8.63
C LYS A 125 -5.43 2.90 8.28
N THR A 126 -5.84 3.05 7.02
CA THR A 126 -7.16 2.62 6.54
C THR A 126 -7.31 1.10 6.62
N LEU A 127 -6.31 0.33 6.16
CA LEU A 127 -6.33 -1.13 6.25
C LEU A 127 -6.42 -1.61 7.71
N ARG A 128 -5.65 -1.01 8.64
CA ARG A 128 -5.72 -1.33 10.07
C ARG A 128 -7.07 -0.99 10.69
N ASN A 129 -7.63 0.17 10.33
CA ASN A 129 -8.95 0.57 10.82
C ASN A 129 -10.04 -0.41 10.39
N ILE A 130 -10.01 -0.87 9.14
CA ILE A 130 -10.93 -1.90 8.64
C ILE A 130 -10.75 -3.21 9.41
N LYS A 131 -9.50 -3.64 9.67
CA LYS A 131 -9.21 -4.83 10.48
C LYS A 131 -9.77 -4.71 11.90
N LYS A 132 -9.55 -3.57 12.58
CA LYS A 132 -10.08 -3.30 13.93
C LYS A 132 -11.61 -3.35 13.96
N LYS A 133 -12.28 -2.92 12.89
CA LYS A 133 -13.74 -2.99 12.75
C LYS A 133 -14.28 -4.38 12.34
N LYS A 134 -13.41 -5.39 12.28
CA LYS A 134 -13.75 -6.81 12.04
C LYS A 134 -14.51 -7.08 10.74
N TYR A 135 -14.27 -6.31 9.68
CA TYR A 135 -14.83 -6.61 8.36
C TYR A 135 -14.31 -7.95 7.83
N LYS A 136 -15.19 -8.73 7.19
CA LYS A 136 -14.85 -10.06 6.62
C LYS A 136 -14.21 -9.98 5.24
N SER A 137 -14.37 -8.86 4.53
CA SER A 137 -13.76 -8.65 3.19
C SER A 137 -13.57 -7.16 2.90
N ILE A 138 -12.62 -6.87 2.04
CA ILE A 138 -12.28 -5.52 1.58
C ILE A 138 -12.44 -5.48 0.07
N SER A 139 -13.17 -4.50 -0.43
CA SER A 139 -13.22 -4.12 -1.83
C SER A 139 -12.47 -2.81 -2.02
N VAL A 140 -11.69 -2.69 -3.09
CA VAL A 140 -10.96 -1.47 -3.40
C VAL A 140 -11.39 -0.97 -4.77
N GLU A 141 -11.79 0.28 -4.88
CA GLU A 141 -12.06 0.88 -6.18
C GLU A 141 -10.75 1.06 -6.98
N LYS A 142 -10.87 1.30 -8.29
CA LYS A 142 -9.71 1.51 -9.17
C LYS A 142 -8.92 2.74 -8.73
N ILE A 143 -7.67 2.54 -8.33
CA ILE A 143 -6.72 3.60 -8.00
C ILE A 143 -5.98 4.02 -9.29
N PRO A 144 -5.79 5.34 -9.56
CA PRO A 144 -5.04 5.80 -10.73
C PRO A 144 -3.63 5.21 -10.77
N ASN A 145 -3.25 4.61 -11.92
CA ASN A 145 -1.92 3.99 -12.07
C ASN A 145 -0.87 5.00 -12.57
N LYS A 146 -0.71 6.11 -11.82
CA LYS A 146 0.27 7.17 -12.09
C LYS A 146 0.83 7.71 -10.78
N GLY A 147 2.03 8.27 -10.82
CA GLY A 147 2.70 8.82 -9.64
C GLY A 147 2.74 7.81 -8.49
N LEU A 148 2.43 8.24 -7.27
CA LEU A 148 2.33 7.36 -6.10
C LEU A 148 1.21 6.31 -6.18
N GLY A 149 0.26 6.46 -7.10
CA GLY A 149 -0.76 5.44 -7.34
C GLY A 149 -0.18 4.11 -7.80
N ILE A 150 0.96 4.11 -8.50
CA ILE A 150 1.69 2.89 -8.88
C ILE A 150 2.14 2.13 -7.62
N THR A 151 2.73 2.85 -6.66
CA THR A 151 3.14 2.26 -5.37
C THR A 151 1.94 1.74 -4.57
N ILE A 152 0.86 2.51 -4.50
CA ILE A 152 -0.37 2.11 -3.78
C ILE A 152 -0.94 0.83 -4.40
N ASN A 153 -1.02 0.77 -5.72
CA ASN A 153 -1.51 -0.41 -6.45
C ASN A 153 -0.63 -1.64 -6.21
N ASP A 154 0.71 -1.49 -6.21
CA ASP A 154 1.63 -2.58 -5.87
C ASP A 154 1.40 -3.10 -4.44
N ARG A 155 1.24 -2.22 -3.46
CA ARG A 155 0.95 -2.60 -2.06
C ARG A 155 -0.36 -3.36 -1.92
N LEU A 156 -1.41 -2.86 -2.55
CA LEU A 156 -2.74 -3.50 -2.55
C LEU A 156 -2.72 -4.86 -3.27
N LYS A 157 -2.01 -4.97 -4.39
CA LYS A 157 -1.82 -6.23 -5.11
C LYS A 157 -1.12 -7.27 -4.23
N ARG A 158 -0.02 -6.92 -3.56
CA ARG A 158 0.68 -7.85 -2.64
C ARG A 158 -0.16 -8.22 -1.43
N ALA A 159 -0.95 -7.28 -0.92
CA ALA A 159 -1.89 -7.55 0.18
C ALA A 159 -3.01 -8.50 -0.22
N SER A 160 -3.46 -8.46 -1.49
CA SER A 160 -4.52 -9.33 -2.02
C SER A 160 -4.04 -10.73 -2.39
N ASN A 161 -2.76 -10.90 -2.78
CA ASN A 161 -2.21 -12.18 -3.27
C ASN A 161 -2.32 -13.32 -2.24
N LYS A 162 -2.33 -13.04 -0.95
CA LYS A 162 -2.55 -14.07 0.09
C LYS A 162 -3.84 -14.87 -0.13
N TRP A 163 -4.81 -14.31 -0.84
CA TRP A 163 -6.13 -14.89 -1.06
C TRP A 163 -6.35 -15.40 -2.48
N LEU A 164 -5.38 -15.16 -3.37
CA LEU A 164 -5.38 -15.66 -4.75
C LEU A 164 -4.52 -16.93 -4.89
N LEU A 165 -3.68 -17.23 -3.90
CA LEU A 165 -2.77 -18.38 -3.88
C LEU A 165 -3.31 -19.55 -3.03
N LYS A 166 -4.56 -19.45 -2.59
CA LYS A 166 -5.35 -20.53 -1.99
C LYS A 166 -6.37 -21.02 -2.99
#